data_613ab0c2156a106a964ccbc9f598e314
#
_entry.id   613ab0c2156a106a964ccbc9f598e314
#
_cell.length_a   1.000
_cell.length_b   1.000
_cell.length_c   1.000
_cell.angle_alpha   90.00
_cell.angle_beta   90.00
_cell.angle_gamma   90.00
#
_symmetry.space_group_name_H-M   'P 1'
#
loop_
_entity.id
_entity.type
_entity.pdbx_description
1 polymer ?
#
loop_
_entity_poly.entity_id
_entity_poly.type
_entity_poly.pdbx_seq_one_letter_code
_entity_poly.pdbx_strand_id
1 'polypeptide(L)'
;MKRLKRVYVEITNVCNLHCSFCSPMRREPRFLSRGEFASILEQVAPYTGYLSFHVKGEPLLHPQLGEFLDLSGQAGFQVNLTTNGTLLRQKLPQLLDRPALRQVNLSLHSFEGDQPQRLQEYLDSVLEGVNALRQETGAYLVLRLWNLLAGDAMPKNNRVILERLSREFAIDLFEEITHREKVRSITLAPRVFLSQEEEFDWPSLQNPFVSETGFCYGLGTMAAVLVDGTVVPCCLDGDGEIALGNLFQQPFGEILEGPRAQAIHQGFTRRRAVEELCRHCTYRTRFDR
;
A
#
# COMPACT_ATOMS: atom_id res chain seq x y z
N MET A 1 -19.11 -7.93 -16.24
CA MET A 1 -18.37 -6.87 -15.52
C MET A 1 -16.88 -7.12 -15.58
N LYS A 2 -16.02 -6.11 -15.72
CA LYS A 2 -14.57 -6.29 -15.84
C LYS A 2 -14.02 -6.66 -14.45
N ARG A 3 -13.21 -7.75 -14.34
CA ARG A 3 -12.59 -8.18 -13.10
C ARG A 3 -11.49 -7.21 -12.67
N LEU A 4 -11.50 -6.75 -11.41
CA LEU A 4 -10.44 -5.94 -10.83
C LEU A 4 -9.19 -6.81 -10.60
N LYS A 5 -7.99 -6.22 -10.76
CA LYS A 5 -6.74 -6.90 -10.42
C LYS A 5 -6.58 -7.04 -8.90
N ARG A 6 -7.10 -6.07 -8.12
CA ARG A 6 -7.09 -6.09 -6.65
C ARG A 6 -8.13 -5.15 -6.06
N VAL A 7 -8.52 -5.42 -4.83
CA VAL A 7 -9.25 -4.48 -3.97
C VAL A 7 -8.38 -4.17 -2.75
N TYR A 8 -8.22 -2.89 -2.46
CA TYR A 8 -7.60 -2.44 -1.23
C TYR A 8 -8.63 -2.47 -0.11
N VAL A 9 -8.26 -2.98 1.04
CA VAL A 9 -9.11 -3.01 2.23
C VAL A 9 -8.34 -2.36 3.37
N GLU A 10 -8.84 -1.23 3.83
CA GLU A 10 -8.31 -0.56 5.01
C GLU A 10 -8.86 -1.26 6.25
N ILE A 11 -8.11 -2.23 6.78
CA ILE A 11 -8.55 -2.98 7.97
C ILE A 11 -8.49 -2.14 9.23
N THR A 12 -7.70 -1.07 9.23
CA THR A 12 -7.64 -0.02 10.25
C THR A 12 -7.07 1.25 9.63
N ASN A 13 -7.51 2.40 10.14
CA ASN A 13 -6.90 3.70 9.85
C ASN A 13 -6.02 4.20 11.01
N VAL A 14 -5.88 3.41 12.09
CA VAL A 14 -4.98 3.73 13.20
C VAL A 14 -3.53 3.45 12.81
N CYS A 15 -2.63 4.38 13.07
CA CYS A 15 -1.20 4.22 12.84
C CYS A 15 -0.41 4.62 14.09
N ASN A 16 0.72 3.96 14.31
CA ASN A 16 1.67 4.27 15.39
C ASN A 16 2.79 5.23 14.97
N LEU A 17 2.76 5.70 13.71
CA LEU A 17 3.68 6.71 13.18
C LEU A 17 2.90 7.91 12.63
N HIS A 18 3.60 9.06 12.51
CA HIS A 18 3.10 10.30 11.92
C HIS A 18 4.13 10.78 10.89
N CYS A 19 4.30 10.00 9.80
CA CYS A 19 5.28 10.30 8.77
C CYS A 19 4.97 11.63 8.07
N SER A 20 6.00 12.42 7.77
CA SER A 20 5.87 13.76 7.17
C SER A 20 5.22 13.73 5.78
N PHE A 21 5.47 12.67 5.01
CA PHE A 21 4.92 12.45 3.67
C PHE A 21 3.48 11.88 3.68
N CYS A 22 2.97 11.42 4.82
CA CYS A 22 1.64 10.85 4.92
C CYS A 22 0.59 11.95 5.17
N SER A 23 -0.48 11.99 4.38
CA SER A 23 -1.55 12.95 4.65
C SER A 23 -2.17 12.72 6.05
N PRO A 24 -2.47 13.79 6.81
CA PRO A 24 -3.08 13.67 8.12
C PRO A 24 -4.35 12.83 8.10
N MET A 25 -4.60 12.06 9.18
CA MET A 25 -5.84 11.33 9.33
C MET A 25 -6.97 12.29 9.70
N ARG A 26 -8.01 12.35 8.87
CA ARG A 26 -9.19 13.21 9.07
C ARG A 26 -10.41 12.44 9.55
N ARG A 27 -10.38 11.09 9.41
CA ARG A 27 -11.47 10.20 9.78
C ARG A 27 -11.28 9.65 11.20
N GLU A 28 -12.40 9.31 11.87
CA GLU A 28 -12.35 8.72 13.21
C GLU A 28 -11.52 7.44 13.24
N PRO A 29 -10.62 7.28 14.25
CA PRO A 29 -9.81 6.08 14.42
C PRO A 29 -10.68 4.84 14.60
N ARG A 30 -10.41 3.79 13.80
CA ARG A 30 -11.23 2.59 13.80
C ARG A 30 -10.44 1.34 13.39
N PHE A 31 -10.93 0.19 13.84
CA PHE A 31 -10.57 -1.14 13.38
C PHE A 31 -11.80 -1.81 12.77
N LEU A 32 -11.66 -2.53 11.65
CA LEU A 32 -12.72 -3.39 11.17
C LEU A 32 -13.02 -4.50 12.19
N SER A 33 -14.29 -4.77 12.40
CA SER A 33 -14.70 -5.98 13.10
C SER A 33 -14.60 -7.21 12.18
N ARG A 34 -14.55 -8.39 12.80
CA ARG A 34 -14.58 -9.67 12.07
C ARG A 34 -15.79 -9.78 11.12
N GLY A 35 -16.97 -9.36 11.59
CA GLY A 35 -18.20 -9.45 10.80
C GLY A 35 -18.18 -8.52 9.59
N GLU A 36 -17.71 -7.29 9.77
CA GLU A 36 -17.55 -6.33 8.67
C GLU A 36 -16.54 -6.84 7.64
N PHE A 37 -15.41 -7.37 8.09
CA PHE A 37 -14.41 -7.92 7.20
C PHE A 37 -14.94 -9.13 6.41
N ALA A 38 -15.67 -10.05 7.05
CA ALA A 38 -16.30 -11.18 6.36
C ALA A 38 -17.31 -10.72 5.29
N SER A 39 -18.12 -9.69 5.61
CA SER A 39 -19.03 -9.08 4.63
C SER A 39 -18.30 -8.46 3.44
N ILE A 40 -17.15 -7.80 3.68
CA ILE A 40 -16.31 -7.28 2.59
C ILE A 40 -15.83 -8.44 1.70
N LEU A 41 -15.30 -9.52 2.28
CA LEU A 41 -14.80 -10.67 1.53
C LEU A 41 -15.90 -11.26 0.61
N GLU A 42 -17.08 -11.49 1.16
CA GLU A 42 -18.21 -12.03 0.40
C GLU A 42 -18.56 -11.15 -0.81
N GLN A 43 -18.64 -9.84 -0.61
CA GLN A 43 -19.04 -8.92 -1.64
C GLN A 43 -17.98 -8.65 -2.70
N VAL A 44 -16.68 -8.71 -2.37
CA VAL A 44 -15.60 -8.46 -3.33
C VAL A 44 -15.11 -9.72 -4.06
N ALA A 45 -15.44 -10.92 -3.57
CA ALA A 45 -15.00 -12.19 -4.16
C ALA A 45 -15.33 -12.34 -5.66
N PRO A 46 -16.50 -11.90 -6.17
CA PRO A 46 -16.80 -11.98 -7.61
C PRO A 46 -15.89 -11.09 -8.47
N TYR A 47 -15.19 -10.12 -7.89
CA TYR A 47 -14.48 -9.06 -8.62
C TYR A 47 -12.98 -9.22 -8.62
N THR A 48 -12.40 -9.86 -7.62
CA THR A 48 -10.95 -10.06 -7.51
C THR A 48 -10.59 -11.32 -6.73
N GLY A 49 -9.39 -11.84 -6.95
CA GLY A 49 -8.76 -12.85 -6.09
C GLY A 49 -7.63 -12.26 -5.23
N TYR A 50 -7.42 -10.93 -5.25
CA TYR A 50 -6.32 -10.29 -4.55
C TYR A 50 -6.79 -9.13 -3.68
N LEU A 51 -6.39 -9.16 -2.41
CA LEU A 51 -6.61 -8.06 -1.49
C LEU A 51 -5.27 -7.36 -1.19
N SER A 52 -5.36 -6.08 -0.87
CA SER A 52 -4.23 -5.33 -0.32
C SER A 52 -4.67 -4.69 0.99
N PHE A 53 -4.08 -5.12 2.10
CA PHE A 53 -4.31 -4.50 3.41
C PHE A 53 -3.47 -3.25 3.50
N HIS A 54 -4.04 -2.18 2.97
CA HIS A 54 -3.41 -0.87 2.85
C HIS A 54 -4.43 0.13 2.33
N VAL A 55 -4.49 1.29 2.92
CA VAL A 55 -4.90 2.61 2.43
C VAL A 55 -4.22 3.60 3.34
N LYS A 56 -4.75 3.86 4.53
CA LYS A 56 -4.07 4.52 5.66
C LYS A 56 -3.92 3.54 6.83
N GLY A 57 -3.31 4.00 7.91
CA GLY A 57 -3.11 3.19 9.12
C GLY A 57 -1.94 2.21 9.02
N GLU A 58 -1.75 1.44 10.09
CA GLU A 58 -0.74 0.39 10.20
C GLU A 58 -1.44 -0.96 10.46
N PRO A 59 -1.51 -1.86 9.47
CA PRO A 59 -2.26 -3.11 9.60
C PRO A 59 -1.70 -4.04 10.68
N LEU A 60 -0.42 -3.95 11.04
CA LEU A 60 0.14 -4.73 12.15
C LEU A 60 -0.41 -4.31 13.53
N LEU A 61 -1.06 -3.15 13.64
CA LEU A 61 -1.78 -2.79 14.86
C LEU A 61 -3.09 -3.57 15.02
N HIS A 62 -3.65 -4.11 13.93
CA HIS A 62 -4.93 -4.80 14.01
C HIS A 62 -4.84 -6.04 14.90
N PRO A 63 -5.66 -6.15 15.96
CA PRO A 63 -5.56 -7.25 16.92
C PRO A 63 -5.87 -8.63 16.29
N GLN A 64 -6.74 -8.67 15.29
CA GLN A 64 -7.21 -9.88 14.61
C GLN A 64 -6.58 -10.07 13.22
N LEU A 65 -5.38 -9.51 12.95
CA LEU A 65 -4.74 -9.60 11.62
C LEU A 65 -4.57 -11.05 11.15
N GLY A 66 -4.11 -11.95 12.04
CA GLY A 66 -3.95 -13.37 11.70
C GLY A 66 -5.28 -14.02 11.30
N GLU A 67 -6.36 -13.73 12.04
CA GLU A 67 -7.71 -14.21 11.71
C GLU A 67 -8.19 -13.65 10.35
N PHE A 68 -7.89 -12.39 10.03
CA PHE A 68 -8.25 -11.81 8.74
C PHE A 68 -7.50 -12.44 7.59
N LEU A 69 -6.25 -12.83 7.78
CA LEU A 69 -5.49 -13.61 6.80
C LEU A 69 -6.08 -15.01 6.63
N ASP A 70 -6.51 -15.67 7.71
CA ASP A 70 -7.16 -16.98 7.64
C ASP A 70 -8.49 -16.91 6.90
N LEU A 71 -9.35 -15.94 7.22
CA LEU A 71 -10.63 -15.71 6.53
C LEU A 71 -10.40 -15.40 5.04
N SER A 72 -9.38 -14.60 4.72
CA SER A 72 -9.02 -14.32 3.32
C SER A 72 -8.65 -15.59 2.57
N GLY A 73 -7.83 -16.46 3.19
CA GLY A 73 -7.43 -17.74 2.61
C GLY A 73 -8.61 -18.69 2.40
N GLN A 74 -9.49 -18.81 3.39
CA GLN A 74 -10.72 -19.60 3.30
C GLN A 74 -11.65 -19.13 2.18
N ALA A 75 -11.70 -17.83 1.94
CA ALA A 75 -12.46 -17.23 0.84
C ALA A 75 -11.70 -17.22 -0.51
N GLY A 76 -10.51 -17.84 -0.60
CA GLY A 76 -9.73 -17.99 -1.83
C GLY A 76 -8.95 -16.75 -2.26
N PHE A 77 -8.72 -15.79 -1.37
CA PHE A 77 -7.93 -14.60 -1.66
C PHE A 77 -6.44 -14.79 -1.37
N GLN A 78 -5.63 -14.05 -2.14
CA GLN A 78 -4.23 -13.78 -1.86
C GLN A 78 -4.07 -12.35 -1.36
N VAL A 79 -3.33 -12.15 -0.27
CA VAL A 79 -3.21 -10.87 0.43
C VAL A 79 -1.83 -10.27 0.25
N ASN A 80 -1.78 -8.99 -0.12
CA ASN A 80 -0.60 -8.14 -0.03
C ASN A 80 -0.75 -7.23 1.19
N LEU A 81 0.19 -7.31 2.12
CA LEU A 81 0.25 -6.47 3.32
C LEU A 81 1.23 -5.31 3.09
N THR A 82 0.88 -4.09 3.49
CA THR A 82 1.85 -2.97 3.51
C THR A 82 1.95 -2.45 4.94
N THR A 83 3.16 -2.36 5.46
CA THR A 83 3.45 -1.99 6.85
C THR A 83 4.66 -1.05 6.94
N ASN A 84 4.71 -0.24 7.99
CA ASN A 84 5.90 0.52 8.35
C ASN A 84 7.01 -0.34 9.00
N GLY A 85 6.72 -1.61 9.30
CA GLY A 85 7.67 -2.59 9.82
C GLY A 85 7.99 -2.49 11.30
N THR A 86 7.58 -1.44 12.01
CA THR A 86 7.95 -1.23 13.43
C THR A 86 7.49 -2.35 14.37
N LEU A 87 6.43 -3.05 14.01
CA LEU A 87 5.84 -4.14 14.78
C LEU A 87 6.11 -5.52 14.15
N LEU A 88 6.89 -5.61 13.08
CA LEU A 88 7.03 -6.83 12.28
C LEU A 88 7.46 -8.02 13.14
N ARG A 89 8.54 -7.88 13.90
CA ARG A 89 9.06 -8.93 14.78
C ARG A 89 8.02 -9.39 15.80
N GLN A 90 7.34 -8.45 16.46
CA GLN A 90 6.31 -8.75 17.47
C GLN A 90 5.10 -9.49 16.87
N LYS A 91 4.78 -9.20 15.61
CA LYS A 91 3.59 -9.72 14.92
C LYS A 91 3.85 -10.94 14.04
N LEU A 92 5.08 -11.46 14.00
CA LEU A 92 5.41 -12.69 13.27
C LEU A 92 4.42 -13.84 13.52
N PRO A 93 4.00 -14.15 14.79
CA PRO A 93 3.03 -15.23 15.03
C PRO A 93 1.68 -15.05 14.32
N GLN A 94 1.33 -13.82 13.93
CA GLN A 94 0.10 -13.55 13.16
C GLN A 94 0.30 -13.63 11.64
N LEU A 95 1.55 -13.70 11.17
CA LEU A 95 1.91 -13.70 9.74
C LEU A 95 2.41 -15.07 9.27
N LEU A 96 3.05 -15.83 10.17
CA LEU A 96 3.51 -17.18 9.89
C LEU A 96 2.31 -18.15 9.72
N ASP A 97 2.50 -19.22 8.97
CA ASP A 97 1.48 -20.23 8.68
C ASP A 97 0.18 -19.66 8.09
N ARG A 98 0.30 -18.61 7.28
CA ARG A 98 -0.83 -17.96 6.60
C ARG A 98 -0.68 -18.03 5.07
N PRO A 99 -1.18 -19.09 4.42
CA PRO A 99 -1.03 -19.29 2.98
C PRO A 99 -1.63 -18.16 2.12
N ALA A 100 -2.59 -17.42 2.68
CA ALA A 100 -3.15 -16.24 2.02
C ALA A 100 -2.13 -15.09 1.91
N LEU A 101 -1.12 -15.00 2.80
CA LEU A 101 -0.13 -13.96 2.80
C LEU A 101 0.84 -14.14 1.61
N ARG A 102 0.55 -13.43 0.53
CA ARG A 102 1.33 -13.50 -0.70
C ARG A 102 2.53 -12.57 -0.71
N GLN A 103 2.39 -11.38 -0.15
CA GLN A 103 3.42 -10.35 -0.22
C GLN A 103 3.37 -9.43 1.00
N VAL A 104 4.55 -9.10 1.54
CA VAL A 104 4.71 -8.08 2.57
C VAL A 104 5.55 -6.93 2.01
N ASN A 105 5.00 -5.73 2.00
CA ASN A 105 5.68 -4.50 1.62
C ASN A 105 6.08 -3.75 2.90
N LEU A 106 7.36 -3.49 3.04
CA LEU A 106 7.96 -2.84 4.20
C LEU A 106 8.42 -1.44 3.82
N SER A 107 7.73 -0.42 4.31
CA SER A 107 8.01 0.99 4.01
C SER A 107 9.16 1.49 4.89
N LEU A 108 10.41 1.16 4.54
CA LEU A 108 11.58 1.53 5.35
C LEU A 108 11.77 3.04 5.48
N HIS A 109 11.32 3.81 4.48
CA HIS A 109 11.32 5.27 4.49
C HIS A 109 10.35 5.89 5.53
N SER A 110 9.46 5.09 6.13
CA SER A 110 8.56 5.56 7.20
C SER A 110 9.29 5.83 8.51
N PHE A 111 10.52 5.38 8.66
CA PHE A 111 11.33 5.70 9.84
C PHE A 111 12.02 7.06 9.63
N GLU A 112 11.41 8.10 10.18
CA GLU A 112 11.86 9.49 10.11
C GLU A 112 12.47 9.92 11.45
N GLY A 113 13.64 9.46 11.79
CA GLY A 113 14.30 9.83 13.03
C GLY A 113 15.73 10.31 12.78
N ASP A 114 16.17 11.33 13.48
CA ASP A 114 17.56 11.80 13.44
C ASP A 114 18.51 11.03 14.37
N GLN A 115 18.03 9.97 15.02
CA GLN A 115 18.80 9.18 15.97
C GLN A 115 19.34 7.91 15.27
N PRO A 116 20.64 7.85 14.91
CA PRO A 116 21.23 6.73 14.17
C PRO A 116 21.07 5.39 14.88
N GLN A 117 21.13 5.37 16.21
CA GLN A 117 21.00 4.14 16.99
C GLN A 117 19.56 3.58 16.88
N ARG A 118 18.55 4.41 16.97
CA ARG A 118 17.15 3.96 16.78
C ARG A 118 16.87 3.45 15.37
N LEU A 119 17.46 4.08 14.36
CA LEU A 119 17.37 3.57 12.99
C LEU A 119 18.01 2.19 12.88
N GLN A 120 19.17 1.98 13.51
CA GLN A 120 19.83 0.68 13.48
C GLN A 120 18.98 -0.39 14.19
N GLU A 121 18.45 -0.11 15.39
CA GLU A 121 17.58 -1.02 16.14
C GLU A 121 16.31 -1.37 15.33
N TYR A 122 15.72 -0.37 14.65
CA TYR A 122 14.59 -0.59 13.76
C TYR A 122 14.95 -1.51 12.60
N LEU A 123 16.07 -1.26 11.91
CA LEU A 123 16.52 -2.07 10.78
C LEU A 123 16.84 -3.51 11.20
N ASP A 124 17.47 -3.70 12.37
CA ASP A 124 17.77 -5.03 12.90
C ASP A 124 16.46 -5.80 13.18
N SER A 125 15.48 -5.16 13.82
CA SER A 125 14.16 -5.75 14.08
C SER A 125 13.41 -6.11 12.79
N VAL A 126 13.46 -5.23 11.78
CA VAL A 126 12.84 -5.48 10.46
C VAL A 126 13.52 -6.66 9.78
N LEU A 127 14.85 -6.70 9.75
CA LEU A 127 15.60 -7.75 9.08
C LEU A 127 15.46 -9.12 9.74
N GLU A 128 15.36 -9.17 11.07
CA GLU A 128 14.97 -10.40 11.78
C GLU A 128 13.61 -10.91 11.30
N GLY A 129 12.62 -10.03 11.20
CA GLY A 129 11.30 -10.37 10.69
C GLY A 129 11.30 -10.79 9.23
N VAL A 130 12.06 -10.11 8.38
CA VAL A 130 12.25 -10.45 6.95
C VAL A 130 12.86 -11.84 6.82
N ASN A 131 13.89 -12.16 7.61
CA ASN A 131 14.55 -13.45 7.56
C ASN A 131 13.62 -14.58 8.02
N ALA A 132 12.84 -14.38 9.10
CA ALA A 132 11.83 -15.35 9.54
C ALA A 132 10.78 -15.60 8.45
N LEU A 133 10.16 -14.53 7.90
CA LEU A 133 9.18 -14.68 6.83
C LEU A 133 9.75 -15.34 5.58
N ARG A 134 10.99 -15.05 5.21
CA ARG A 134 11.66 -15.67 4.06
C ARG A 134 11.87 -17.16 4.24
N GLN A 135 12.22 -17.59 5.46
CA GLN A 135 12.50 -18.99 5.79
C GLN A 135 11.22 -19.82 5.95
N GLU A 136 10.20 -19.25 6.59
CA GLU A 136 9.02 -19.98 7.04
C GLU A 136 7.78 -19.78 6.16
N THR A 137 7.84 -18.87 5.17
CA THR A 137 6.70 -18.61 4.27
C THR A 137 7.09 -18.61 2.80
N GLY A 138 6.07 -18.70 1.93
CA GLY A 138 6.21 -18.49 0.47
C GLY A 138 6.07 -17.01 0.05
N ALA A 139 5.92 -16.07 0.97
CA ALA A 139 5.61 -14.68 0.67
C ALA A 139 6.77 -13.95 -0.04
N TYR A 140 6.40 -13.02 -0.92
CA TYR A 140 7.33 -12.03 -1.48
C TYR A 140 7.52 -10.91 -0.47
N LEU A 141 8.77 -10.48 -0.26
CA LEU A 141 9.15 -9.43 0.67
C LEU A 141 9.70 -8.25 -0.11
N VAL A 142 9.06 -7.11 -0.01
CA VAL A 142 9.43 -5.91 -0.77
C VAL A 142 9.80 -4.79 0.20
N LEU A 143 11.10 -4.52 0.31
CA LEU A 143 11.64 -3.40 1.07
C LEU A 143 11.50 -2.14 0.22
N ARG A 144 10.85 -1.09 0.74
CA ARG A 144 10.51 0.10 -0.03
C ARG A 144 11.25 1.33 0.46
N LEU A 145 11.85 2.05 -0.50
CA LEU A 145 12.35 3.41 -0.35
C LEU A 145 11.64 4.31 -1.38
N TRP A 146 10.42 4.74 -1.04
CA TRP A 146 9.56 5.54 -1.91
C TRP A 146 9.60 7.03 -1.53
N ASN A 147 10.79 7.50 -1.22
CA ASN A 147 11.10 8.86 -0.80
C ASN A 147 12.33 9.41 -1.54
N LEU A 148 12.59 8.94 -2.77
CA LEU A 148 13.66 9.51 -3.57
C LEU A 148 13.30 10.93 -3.98
N LEU A 149 14.25 11.84 -3.78
CA LEU A 149 14.10 13.24 -4.17
C LEU A 149 14.39 13.40 -5.67
N ALA A 150 13.81 14.41 -6.28
CA ALA A 150 14.17 14.79 -7.64
C ALA A 150 15.66 15.26 -7.68
N GLY A 151 16.42 14.70 -8.63
CA GLY A 151 17.87 14.92 -8.74
C GLY A 151 18.68 13.90 -7.94
N ASP A 152 19.99 14.18 -7.75
CA ASP A 152 20.94 13.22 -7.17
C ASP A 152 20.98 13.24 -5.63
N ALA A 153 20.10 13.98 -4.96
CA ALA A 153 20.08 14.08 -3.50
C ALA A 153 19.48 12.83 -2.87
N MET A 154 20.28 12.06 -2.15
CA MET A 154 19.83 10.92 -1.38
C MET A 154 19.42 11.33 0.03
N PRO A 155 18.19 11.02 0.50
CA PRO A 155 17.80 11.25 1.88
C PRO A 155 18.79 10.59 2.86
N LYS A 156 19.13 11.29 3.94
CA LYS A 156 20.16 10.87 4.92
C LYS A 156 19.96 9.42 5.41
N ASN A 157 18.73 9.06 5.76
CA ASN A 157 18.44 7.73 6.26
C ASN A 157 18.53 6.65 5.18
N ASN A 158 18.25 6.97 3.92
CA ASN A 158 18.32 6.00 2.82
C ASN A 158 19.74 5.45 2.66
N ARG A 159 20.77 6.30 2.85
CA ARG A 159 22.17 5.84 2.80
C ARG A 159 22.44 4.78 3.87
N VAL A 160 22.07 5.04 5.12
CA VAL A 160 22.23 4.10 6.23
C VAL A 160 21.45 2.80 5.99
N ILE A 161 20.23 2.92 5.48
CA ILE A 161 19.39 1.77 5.12
C ILE A 161 20.09 0.93 4.03
N LEU A 162 20.55 1.55 2.95
CA LEU A 162 21.24 0.85 1.85
C LEU A 162 22.54 0.19 2.32
N GLU A 163 23.34 0.87 3.15
CA GLU A 163 24.55 0.29 3.75
C GLU A 163 24.24 -0.95 4.62
N ARG A 164 23.15 -0.90 5.39
CA ARG A 164 22.71 -2.03 6.22
C ARG A 164 22.19 -3.20 5.37
N LEU A 165 21.40 -2.92 4.33
CA LEU A 165 20.92 -3.93 3.39
C LEU A 165 22.05 -4.55 2.56
N SER A 166 23.01 -3.74 2.10
CA SER A 166 24.18 -4.24 1.37
C SER A 166 24.96 -5.27 2.19
N ARG A 167 25.16 -5.00 3.48
CA ARG A 167 25.82 -5.94 4.41
C ARG A 167 24.99 -7.21 4.65
N GLU A 168 23.66 -7.06 4.83
CA GLU A 168 22.78 -8.20 5.09
C GLU A 168 22.73 -9.19 3.93
N PHE A 169 22.65 -8.67 2.70
CA PHE A 169 22.44 -9.49 1.51
C PHE A 169 23.72 -9.71 0.69
N ALA A 170 24.86 -9.20 1.14
CA ALA A 170 26.16 -9.29 0.45
C ALA A 170 26.10 -8.77 -1.00
N ILE A 171 25.42 -7.64 -1.22
CA ILE A 171 25.24 -6.97 -2.52
C ILE A 171 25.72 -5.53 -2.39
N ASP A 172 26.50 -5.02 -3.35
CA ASP A 172 26.79 -3.59 -3.42
C ASP A 172 25.60 -2.84 -4.05
N LEU A 173 24.70 -2.35 -3.20
CA LEU A 173 23.50 -1.63 -3.63
C LEU A 173 23.84 -0.26 -4.24
N PHE A 174 24.95 0.35 -3.88
CA PHE A 174 25.38 1.63 -4.47
C PHE A 174 25.86 1.43 -5.90
N GLU A 175 26.61 0.38 -6.17
CA GLU A 175 27.01 -0.01 -7.52
C GLU A 175 25.76 -0.35 -8.37
N GLU A 176 24.87 -1.20 -7.84
CA GLU A 176 23.62 -1.59 -8.53
C GLU A 176 22.73 -0.39 -8.89
N ILE A 177 22.62 0.60 -8.00
CA ILE A 177 21.83 1.81 -8.24
C ILE A 177 22.51 2.73 -9.25
N THR A 178 23.84 2.89 -9.19
CA THR A 178 24.59 3.79 -10.07
C THR A 178 24.65 3.29 -11.52
N HIS A 179 24.77 1.97 -11.71
CA HIS A 179 24.89 1.39 -13.05
C HIS A 179 23.57 1.23 -13.81
N ARG A 180 22.44 1.44 -13.17
CA ARG A 180 21.13 1.25 -13.79
C ARG A 180 20.34 2.55 -13.78
N GLU A 181 20.34 3.27 -14.88
CA GLU A 181 19.39 4.38 -15.05
C GLU A 181 17.96 3.88 -14.76
N LYS A 182 17.32 4.39 -13.69
CA LYS A 182 15.92 4.09 -13.30
C LYS A 182 15.66 2.65 -12.83
N VAL A 183 16.53 2.05 -12.00
CA VAL A 183 16.21 0.77 -11.35
C VAL A 183 15.12 0.96 -10.30
N ARG A 184 13.91 0.54 -10.62
CA ARG A 184 12.77 0.55 -9.69
C ARG A 184 12.77 -0.63 -8.74
N SER A 185 13.43 -1.73 -9.07
CA SER A 185 13.46 -2.94 -8.24
C SER A 185 14.77 -3.70 -8.40
N ILE A 186 15.40 -4.06 -7.28
CA ILE A 186 16.62 -4.86 -7.18
C ILE A 186 16.27 -6.14 -6.43
N THR A 187 16.70 -7.30 -6.93
CA THR A 187 16.58 -8.58 -6.21
C THR A 187 17.69 -8.69 -5.18
N LEU A 188 17.33 -8.73 -3.90
CA LEU A 188 18.29 -8.87 -2.79
C LEU A 188 18.58 -10.34 -2.47
N ALA A 189 17.55 -11.18 -2.55
CA ALA A 189 17.61 -12.63 -2.33
C ALA A 189 16.37 -13.28 -2.98
N PRO A 190 16.27 -14.61 -3.06
CA PRO A 190 15.05 -15.25 -3.51
C PRO A 190 13.82 -14.75 -2.76
N ARG A 191 12.86 -14.17 -3.48
CA ARG A 191 11.62 -13.56 -2.99
C ARG A 191 11.81 -12.28 -2.15
N VAL A 192 13.00 -11.71 -2.08
CA VAL A 192 13.28 -10.45 -1.38
C VAL A 192 13.74 -9.39 -2.37
N PHE A 193 13.09 -8.25 -2.37
CA PHE A 193 13.33 -7.18 -3.34
C PHE A 193 13.46 -5.83 -2.63
N LEU A 194 14.34 -4.97 -3.13
CA LEU A 194 14.33 -3.54 -2.83
C LEU A 194 13.55 -2.82 -3.94
N SER A 195 12.55 -2.03 -3.56
CA SER A 195 11.78 -1.19 -4.48
C SER A 195 12.03 0.28 -4.17
N GLN A 196 12.38 1.05 -5.19
CA GLN A 196 12.67 2.48 -5.09
C GLN A 196 11.72 3.28 -5.98
N GLU A 197 11.17 4.36 -5.46
CA GLU A 197 10.32 5.30 -6.19
C GLU A 197 10.54 6.73 -5.69
N GLU A 198 10.27 7.69 -6.57
CA GLU A 198 10.23 9.09 -6.19
C GLU A 198 9.09 9.34 -5.19
N GLU A 199 9.33 10.25 -4.26
CA GLU A 199 8.31 10.76 -3.37
C GLU A 199 7.18 11.39 -4.17
N PHE A 200 5.97 11.33 -3.65
CA PHE A 200 4.78 11.94 -4.25
C PHE A 200 3.89 12.53 -3.16
N ASP A 201 3.23 13.61 -3.50
CA ASP A 201 2.22 14.19 -2.63
C ASP A 201 0.93 13.37 -2.68
N TRP A 202 0.38 13.05 -1.52
CA TRP A 202 -0.95 12.47 -1.46
C TRP A 202 -1.97 13.40 -2.11
N PRO A 203 -2.91 12.87 -2.91
CA PRO A 203 -3.93 13.70 -3.53
C PRO A 203 -4.71 14.49 -2.48
N SER A 204 -4.85 15.78 -2.71
CA SER A 204 -5.61 16.71 -1.88
C SER A 204 -6.16 17.82 -2.77
N LEU A 205 -7.35 18.32 -2.43
CA LEU A 205 -7.96 19.47 -3.11
C LEU A 205 -7.16 20.77 -2.87
N GLN A 206 -6.26 20.79 -1.86
CA GLN A 206 -5.36 21.89 -1.59
C GLN A 206 -4.07 21.85 -2.41
N ASN A 207 -3.76 20.72 -3.05
CA ASN A 207 -2.59 20.60 -3.92
C ASN A 207 -2.79 21.46 -5.18
N PRO A 208 -1.71 21.87 -5.86
CA PRO A 208 -1.81 22.52 -7.15
C PRO A 208 -2.57 21.68 -8.17
N PHE A 209 -3.30 22.35 -9.05
CA PHE A 209 -3.92 21.69 -10.20
C PHE A 209 -2.84 21.08 -11.11
N VAL A 210 -3.00 19.82 -11.47
CA VAL A 210 -2.06 19.07 -12.31
C VAL A 210 -2.54 19.05 -13.76
N SER A 211 -3.70 18.47 -14.03
CA SER A 211 -4.26 18.36 -15.39
C SER A 211 -5.68 17.80 -15.38
N GLU A 212 -6.49 18.16 -16.36
CA GLU A 212 -7.74 17.48 -16.68
C GLU A 212 -7.54 16.25 -17.58
N THR A 213 -6.40 16.16 -18.25
CA THR A 213 -6.08 15.04 -19.15
C THR A 213 -5.12 14.08 -18.48
N GLY A 214 -5.15 12.81 -18.89
CA GLY A 214 -4.26 11.77 -18.44
C GLY A 214 -4.98 10.48 -18.09
N PHE A 215 -4.21 9.46 -17.73
CA PHE A 215 -4.69 8.11 -17.46
C PHE A 215 -4.51 7.74 -15.98
N CYS A 216 -5.40 6.90 -15.45
CA CYS A 216 -5.23 6.26 -14.14
C CYS A 216 -5.86 4.87 -14.13
N TYR A 217 -5.36 4.02 -13.25
CA TYR A 217 -5.87 2.66 -13.04
C TYR A 217 -7.07 2.59 -12.08
N GLY A 218 -7.44 3.70 -11.43
CA GLY A 218 -8.61 3.78 -10.53
C GLY A 218 -9.88 3.30 -11.24
N LEU A 219 -10.64 2.41 -10.61
CA LEU A 219 -11.81 1.69 -11.14
C LEU A 219 -11.55 0.89 -12.45
N GLY A 220 -10.39 1.06 -13.08
CA GLY A 220 -9.99 0.23 -14.22
C GLY A 220 -9.45 -1.13 -13.80
N THR A 221 -8.62 -1.17 -12.75
CA THR A 221 -7.97 -2.38 -12.24
C THR A 221 -8.00 -2.50 -10.72
N MET A 222 -8.41 -1.46 -10.01
CA MET A 222 -8.45 -1.42 -8.55
C MET A 222 -9.66 -0.59 -8.05
N ALA A 223 -10.04 -0.85 -6.81
CA ALA A 223 -10.89 -0.01 -5.97
C ALA A 223 -10.39 -0.14 -4.54
N ALA A 224 -10.86 0.71 -3.62
CA ALA A 224 -10.57 0.56 -2.21
C ALA A 224 -11.84 0.63 -1.36
N VAL A 225 -11.82 -0.10 -0.25
CA VAL A 225 -12.85 -0.07 0.80
C VAL A 225 -12.18 0.47 2.06
N LEU A 226 -12.64 1.61 2.53
CA LEU A 226 -12.17 2.23 3.76
C LEU A 226 -12.74 1.49 4.98
N VAL A 227 -12.17 1.75 6.15
CA VAL A 227 -12.53 1.04 7.39
C VAL A 227 -13.98 1.23 7.83
N ASP A 228 -14.67 2.25 7.34
CA ASP A 228 -16.08 2.53 7.57
C ASP A 228 -17.01 1.97 6.47
N GLY A 229 -16.46 1.20 5.53
CA GLY A 229 -17.20 0.62 4.41
C GLY A 229 -17.30 1.53 3.18
N THR A 230 -16.82 2.76 3.25
CA THR A 230 -16.83 3.67 2.09
C THR A 230 -15.99 3.11 0.96
N VAL A 231 -16.56 3.02 -0.24
CA VAL A 231 -15.84 2.57 -1.44
C VAL A 231 -15.32 3.79 -2.20
N VAL A 232 -14.03 3.75 -2.55
CA VAL A 232 -13.31 4.80 -3.26
C VAL A 232 -12.57 4.26 -4.49
N PRO A 233 -12.23 5.08 -5.49
CA PRO A 233 -11.68 4.61 -6.76
C PRO A 233 -10.25 4.03 -6.65
N CYS A 234 -9.47 4.42 -5.65
CA CYS A 234 -8.09 3.97 -5.48
C CYS A 234 -7.61 4.10 -4.02
N CYS A 235 -6.46 3.51 -3.70
CA CYS A 235 -5.87 3.54 -2.36
C CYS A 235 -5.27 4.90 -1.97
N LEU A 236 -5.21 5.88 -2.86
CA LEU A 236 -4.72 7.22 -2.55
C LEU A 236 -5.84 8.18 -2.10
N ASP A 237 -7.09 7.82 -2.29
CA ASP A 237 -8.22 8.56 -1.73
C ASP A 237 -8.51 8.07 -0.30
N GLY A 238 -7.54 8.30 0.58
CA GLY A 238 -7.61 7.83 1.97
C GLY A 238 -8.57 8.61 2.86
N ASP A 239 -9.08 9.74 2.42
CA ASP A 239 -10.06 10.53 3.17
C ASP A 239 -11.50 10.34 2.66
N GLY A 240 -11.68 9.63 1.52
CA GLY A 240 -13.01 9.35 0.97
C GLY A 240 -13.65 10.52 0.22
N GLU A 241 -12.84 11.43 -0.34
CA GLU A 241 -13.31 12.58 -1.11
C GLU A 241 -14.15 12.16 -2.33
N ILE A 242 -13.82 11.02 -2.92
CA ILE A 242 -14.57 10.41 -4.02
C ILE A 242 -15.32 9.19 -3.50
N ALA A 243 -16.19 9.39 -2.50
CA ALA A 243 -17.07 8.34 -2.02
C ALA A 243 -18.03 7.90 -3.14
N LEU A 244 -17.97 6.62 -3.52
CA LEU A 244 -18.80 6.01 -4.56
C LEU A 244 -20.07 5.38 -3.98
N GLY A 245 -20.03 5.03 -2.71
CA GLY A 245 -21.08 4.39 -1.93
C GLY A 245 -20.49 3.74 -0.70
N ASN A 246 -21.31 3.02 0.08
CA ASN A 246 -20.86 2.31 1.28
C ASN A 246 -21.26 0.83 1.19
N LEU A 247 -20.26 -0.05 1.31
CA LEU A 247 -20.41 -1.48 1.13
C LEU A 247 -21.26 -2.15 2.23
N PHE A 248 -21.38 -1.50 3.40
CA PHE A 248 -22.28 -1.97 4.46
C PHE A 248 -23.75 -1.55 4.26
N GLN A 249 -24.03 -0.74 3.24
CA GLN A 249 -25.39 -0.24 2.94
C GLN A 249 -25.93 -0.74 1.61
N GLN A 250 -25.04 -1.05 0.64
CA GLN A 250 -25.44 -1.48 -0.71
C GLN A 250 -24.40 -2.43 -1.32
N PRO A 251 -24.81 -3.31 -2.25
CA PRO A 251 -23.91 -4.27 -2.87
C PRO A 251 -22.74 -3.62 -3.60
N PHE A 252 -21.53 -4.20 -3.48
CA PHE A 252 -20.32 -3.70 -4.13
C PHE A 252 -20.46 -3.56 -5.65
N GLY A 253 -21.21 -4.48 -6.29
CA GLY A 253 -21.50 -4.40 -7.72
C GLY A 253 -22.29 -3.17 -8.12
N GLU A 254 -23.32 -2.83 -7.37
CA GLU A 254 -24.15 -1.63 -7.61
C GLU A 254 -23.31 -0.36 -7.44
N ILE A 255 -22.40 -0.32 -6.46
CA ILE A 255 -21.48 0.80 -6.27
C ILE A 255 -20.59 0.99 -7.51
N LEU A 256 -20.02 -0.10 -8.05
CA LEU A 256 -19.16 -0.05 -9.23
C LEU A 256 -19.91 0.29 -10.52
N GLU A 257 -21.21 -0.01 -10.59
CA GLU A 257 -22.10 0.32 -11.71
C GLU A 257 -22.78 1.68 -11.54
N GLY A 258 -22.61 2.32 -10.39
CA GLY A 258 -23.15 3.63 -10.11
C GLY A 258 -22.61 4.72 -11.05
N PRO A 259 -23.40 5.79 -11.31
CA PRO A 259 -23.08 6.79 -12.33
C PRO A 259 -21.74 7.48 -12.10
N ARG A 260 -21.34 7.77 -10.84
CA ARG A 260 -20.06 8.39 -10.51
C ARG A 260 -18.90 7.46 -10.84
N ALA A 261 -19.00 6.18 -10.45
CA ALA A 261 -17.97 5.17 -10.74
C ALA A 261 -17.79 4.96 -12.25
N GLN A 262 -18.89 4.88 -12.99
CA GLN A 262 -18.88 4.75 -14.43
C GLN A 262 -18.29 5.99 -15.13
N ALA A 263 -18.62 7.19 -14.66
CA ALA A 263 -18.05 8.43 -15.19
C ALA A 263 -16.53 8.46 -15.03
N ILE A 264 -15.99 8.07 -13.86
CA ILE A 264 -14.53 7.99 -13.61
C ILE A 264 -13.89 6.96 -14.53
N HIS A 265 -14.43 5.75 -14.61
CA HIS A 265 -13.88 4.68 -15.45
C HIS A 265 -13.87 5.08 -16.94
N GLN A 266 -14.99 5.62 -17.45
CA GLN A 266 -15.08 6.10 -18.84
C GLN A 266 -14.18 7.31 -19.08
N GLY A 267 -14.09 8.22 -18.09
CA GLY A 267 -13.19 9.37 -18.15
C GLY A 267 -11.74 8.92 -18.39
N PHE A 268 -11.21 8.04 -17.57
CA PHE A 268 -9.83 7.54 -17.74
C PHE A 268 -9.62 6.72 -19.00
N THR A 269 -10.62 5.97 -19.46
CA THR A 269 -10.57 5.30 -20.78
C THR A 269 -10.38 6.30 -21.93
N ARG A 270 -10.91 7.51 -21.78
CA ARG A 270 -10.78 8.63 -22.73
C ARG A 270 -9.67 9.62 -22.35
N ARG A 271 -8.78 9.24 -21.44
CA ARG A 271 -7.68 10.07 -20.91
C ARG A 271 -8.16 11.38 -20.27
N ARG A 272 -9.25 11.32 -19.51
CA ARG A 272 -9.85 12.47 -18.85
C ARG A 272 -10.03 12.21 -17.35
N ALA A 273 -9.52 13.10 -16.49
CA ALA A 273 -9.78 13.12 -15.06
C ALA A 273 -11.07 13.90 -14.80
N VAL A 274 -12.15 13.17 -14.46
CA VAL A 274 -13.48 13.77 -14.25
C VAL A 274 -13.67 14.28 -12.82
N GLU A 275 -12.96 13.69 -11.85
CA GLU A 275 -13.02 14.10 -10.45
C GLU A 275 -11.97 15.17 -10.13
N GLU A 276 -12.35 16.12 -9.27
CA GLU A 276 -11.48 17.22 -8.88
C GLU A 276 -10.22 16.71 -8.18
N LEU A 277 -10.34 15.80 -7.21
CA LEU A 277 -9.20 15.18 -6.54
C LEU A 277 -8.22 14.54 -7.54
N CYS A 278 -8.73 13.91 -8.61
CA CYS A 278 -7.89 13.31 -9.64
C CYS A 278 -7.15 14.36 -10.47
N ARG A 279 -7.69 15.56 -10.64
CA ARG A 279 -7.04 16.68 -11.33
C ARG A 279 -5.88 17.27 -10.53
N HIS A 280 -5.87 17.08 -9.21
CA HIS A 280 -4.82 17.51 -8.27
C HIS A 280 -3.85 16.38 -7.90
N CYS A 281 -3.94 15.20 -8.52
CA CYS A 281 -3.13 14.03 -8.20
C CYS A 281 -1.82 13.99 -9.01
N THR A 282 -0.68 14.26 -8.38
CA THR A 282 0.66 14.15 -9.00
C THR A 282 1.02 12.70 -9.30
N TYR A 283 0.58 11.74 -8.48
CA TYR A 283 0.87 10.31 -8.70
C TYR A 283 0.37 9.79 -10.04
N ARG A 284 -0.73 10.34 -10.56
CA ARG A 284 -1.34 9.95 -11.83
C ARG A 284 -0.42 10.18 -13.03
N THR A 285 0.41 11.23 -12.99
CA THR A 285 1.30 11.59 -14.11
C THR A 285 2.30 10.48 -14.48
N ARG A 286 2.55 9.54 -13.55
CA ARG A 286 3.40 8.36 -13.78
C ARG A 286 2.84 7.41 -14.85
N PHE A 287 1.57 7.52 -15.17
CA PHE A 287 0.87 6.67 -16.13
C PHE A 287 0.64 7.36 -17.50
N ASP A 288 1.07 8.60 -17.62
CA ASP A 288 0.86 9.41 -18.86
C ASP A 288 1.91 9.15 -19.94
N ARG A 289 2.74 8.11 -19.79
CA ARG A 289 3.78 7.69 -20.74
C ARG A 289 3.20 6.89 -21.89
#